data_6aa6e00f38cfee024140efde595eb641
#
_entry.id   6aa6e00f38cfee024140efde595eb641
#
_cell.length_a   1.000
_cell.length_b   1.000
_cell.length_c   1.000
_cell.angle_alpha   90.00
_cell.angle_beta   90.00
_cell.angle_gamma   90.00
#
_symmetry.space_group_name_H-M   'P 1'
#
loop_
_entity.id
_entity.type
_entity.pdbx_description
1 polymer ?
#
loop_
_entity_poly.entity_id
_entity_poly.type
_entity_poly.pdbx_seq_one_letter_code
_entity_poly.pdbx_strand_id
1 'polypeptide(L)'
;IGGMPQAVNAYLESNDFSAIDAVKRNILELYIDDFRKIDPTGRASRLFTSIPAELSRNTTRYKVGSVIENATAARLSELLMDMADSMTVNFAYHANDPSVGFSLHADYDYFKMFLADTGLFVTLAFMDRDYTENVIYRKLLSDKLSTDLGYVYENAIAQMLKSAGNELFYYTFKEETVKDEE
;
A
#
# COMPACT_ATOMS: atom_id res chain seq x y z
N ILE A 1 -14.52 4.10 -2.86
CA ILE A 1 -15.13 3.65 -1.59
C ILE A 1 -14.29 2.52 -0.99
N GLY A 2 -13.79 1.60 -1.81
CA GLY A 2 -13.14 0.36 -1.40
C GLY A 2 -14.13 -0.77 -1.21
N GLY A 3 -13.64 -1.92 -0.72
CA GLY A 3 -14.39 -3.16 -0.55
C GLY A 3 -14.82 -3.45 0.90
N MET A 4 -14.54 -2.55 1.86
CA MET A 4 -14.92 -2.77 3.25
C MET A 4 -16.44 -2.75 3.43
N PRO A 5 -17.09 -3.84 3.90
CA PRO A 5 -18.54 -3.94 3.97
C PRO A 5 -19.20 -2.81 4.76
N GLN A 6 -18.58 -2.39 5.89
CA GLN A 6 -19.10 -1.30 6.69
C GLN A 6 -19.10 0.04 5.93
N ALA A 7 -18.06 0.30 5.13
CA ALA A 7 -17.95 1.51 4.33
C ALA A 7 -18.96 1.51 3.16
N VAL A 8 -19.21 0.35 2.55
CA VAL A 8 -20.21 0.18 1.50
C VAL A 8 -21.62 0.39 2.08
N ASN A 9 -21.92 -0.22 3.22
CA ASN A 9 -23.22 -0.04 3.89
C ASN A 9 -23.46 1.43 4.29
N ALA A 10 -22.46 2.10 4.86
CA ALA A 10 -22.57 3.53 5.21
C ALA A 10 -22.88 4.40 3.97
N TYR A 11 -22.33 4.05 2.81
CA TYR A 11 -22.66 4.72 1.55
C TYR A 11 -24.10 4.46 1.12
N LEU A 12 -24.55 3.22 1.14
CA LEU A 12 -25.90 2.85 0.72
C LEU A 12 -26.98 3.48 1.60
N GLU A 13 -26.69 3.67 2.89
CA GLU A 13 -27.63 4.26 3.85
C GLU A 13 -27.65 5.79 3.80
N SER A 14 -26.49 6.44 3.64
CA SER A 14 -26.37 7.89 3.78
C SER A 14 -26.18 8.64 2.45
N ASN A 15 -25.66 7.98 1.43
CA ASN A 15 -25.17 8.59 0.19
C ASN A 15 -24.19 9.76 0.47
N ASP A 16 -23.46 9.71 1.60
CA ASP A 16 -22.55 10.74 2.09
C ASP A 16 -21.13 10.20 2.23
N PHE A 17 -20.18 10.81 1.53
CA PHE A 17 -18.79 10.44 1.58
C PHE A 17 -18.13 10.73 2.94
N SER A 18 -18.64 11.70 3.70
CA SER A 18 -18.12 12.01 5.05
C SER A 18 -18.41 10.87 6.03
N ALA A 19 -19.60 10.27 5.95
CA ALA A 19 -19.96 9.11 6.76
C ALA A 19 -19.07 7.90 6.43
N ILE A 20 -18.78 7.69 5.15
CA ILE A 20 -17.88 6.61 4.70
C ILE A 20 -16.46 6.85 5.23
N ASP A 21 -15.98 8.08 5.17
CA ASP A 21 -14.63 8.43 5.63
C ASP A 21 -14.49 8.17 7.14
N ALA A 22 -15.48 8.54 7.95
CA ALA A 22 -15.51 8.26 9.39
C ALA A 22 -15.41 6.75 9.67
N VAL A 23 -16.19 5.92 8.96
CA VAL A 23 -16.11 4.45 9.10
C VAL A 23 -14.73 3.91 8.75
N LYS A 24 -14.13 4.39 7.67
CA LYS A 24 -12.79 3.92 7.25
C LYS A 24 -11.70 4.38 8.21
N ARG A 25 -11.79 5.58 8.79
CA ARG A 25 -10.86 6.03 9.83
C ARG A 25 -10.93 5.14 11.06
N ASN A 26 -12.12 4.79 11.52
CA ASN A 26 -12.28 3.85 12.63
C ASN A 26 -11.67 2.48 12.33
N ILE A 27 -11.84 1.95 11.12
CA ILE A 27 -11.20 0.68 10.71
C ILE A 27 -9.67 0.80 10.73
N LEU A 28 -9.11 1.91 10.22
CA LEU A 28 -7.67 2.14 10.23
C LEU A 28 -7.11 2.26 11.64
N GLU A 29 -7.81 2.93 12.55
CA GLU A 29 -7.44 3.02 13.97
C GLU A 29 -7.38 1.63 14.61
N LEU A 30 -8.39 0.78 14.35
CA LEU A 30 -8.38 -0.61 14.83
C LEU A 30 -7.19 -1.40 14.29
N TYR A 31 -6.85 -1.26 13.01
CA TYR A 31 -5.67 -1.94 12.43
C TYR A 31 -4.37 -1.43 13.06
N ILE A 32 -4.24 -0.13 13.29
CA ILE A 32 -3.07 0.46 13.96
C ILE A 32 -2.94 -0.08 15.38
N ASP A 33 -4.05 -0.21 16.11
CA ASP A 33 -4.05 -0.76 17.47
C ASP A 33 -3.74 -2.26 17.49
N ASP A 34 -4.21 -3.03 16.51
CA ASP A 34 -3.86 -4.44 16.36
C ASP A 34 -2.37 -4.61 16.04
N PHE A 35 -1.80 -3.78 15.19
CA PHE A 35 -0.35 -3.78 14.96
C PHE A 35 0.46 -3.40 16.21
N ARG A 36 -0.06 -2.54 17.09
CA ARG A 36 0.57 -2.24 18.38
C ARG A 36 0.51 -3.40 19.38
N LYS A 37 -0.51 -4.26 19.28
CA LYS A 37 -0.58 -5.50 20.07
C LYS A 37 0.46 -6.53 19.58
N ILE A 38 0.62 -6.66 18.26
CA ILE A 38 1.64 -7.54 17.65
C ILE A 38 3.05 -7.04 17.98
N ASP A 39 3.30 -5.74 17.80
CA ASP A 39 4.58 -5.11 18.12
C ASP A 39 4.40 -3.90 19.03
N PRO A 40 4.52 -4.08 20.37
CA PRO A 40 4.41 -3.00 21.34
C PRO A 40 5.43 -1.87 21.18
N THR A 41 6.51 -2.09 20.41
CA THR A 41 7.48 -1.04 20.08
C THR A 41 6.96 -0.06 19.03
N GLY A 42 5.83 -0.38 18.39
CA GLY A 42 5.14 0.43 17.41
C GLY A 42 5.82 0.47 16.03
N ARG A 43 6.75 -0.45 15.73
CA ARG A 43 7.40 -0.51 14.41
C ARG A 43 6.41 -0.93 13.34
N ALA A 44 5.59 -1.97 13.61
CA ALA A 44 4.57 -2.45 12.68
C ALA A 44 3.58 -1.35 12.30
N SER A 45 3.04 -0.63 13.29
CA SER A 45 2.10 0.46 13.04
C SER A 45 2.73 1.62 12.25
N ARG A 46 4.01 1.95 12.50
CA ARG A 46 4.74 2.97 11.71
C ARG A 46 4.99 2.51 10.28
N LEU A 47 5.37 1.26 10.06
CA LEU A 47 5.51 0.70 8.71
C LEU A 47 4.19 0.73 7.96
N PHE A 48 3.09 0.33 8.59
CA PHE A 48 1.76 0.35 8.01
C PHE A 48 1.33 1.77 7.61
N THR A 49 1.43 2.73 8.53
CA THR A 49 0.96 4.11 8.28
C THR A 49 1.81 4.86 7.25
N SER A 50 3.04 4.43 7.01
CA SER A 50 3.92 5.06 6.02
C SER A 50 3.77 4.51 4.59
N ILE A 51 2.95 3.47 4.37
CA ILE A 51 2.77 2.86 3.05
C ILE A 51 2.42 3.89 1.96
N PRO A 52 1.43 4.79 2.15
CA PRO A 52 1.11 5.79 1.13
C PRO A 52 2.29 6.73 0.81
N ALA A 53 3.02 7.16 1.82
CA ALA A 53 4.17 8.04 1.65
C ALA A 53 5.32 7.35 0.91
N GLU A 54 5.59 6.09 1.19
CA GLU A 54 6.62 5.31 0.49
C GLU A 54 6.25 5.04 -0.97
N LEU A 55 4.99 4.72 -1.27
CA LEU A 55 4.51 4.54 -2.64
C LEU A 55 4.52 5.84 -3.44
N SER A 56 4.14 6.97 -2.83
CA SER A 56 4.11 8.28 -3.49
C SER A 56 5.50 8.79 -3.92
N ARG A 57 6.57 8.28 -3.31
CA ARG A 57 7.96 8.63 -3.69
C ARG A 57 8.42 8.01 -4.99
N ASN A 58 7.63 7.17 -5.61
CA ASN A 58 7.95 6.49 -6.88
C ASN A 58 9.28 5.70 -6.82
N THR A 59 9.60 5.13 -5.67
CA THR A 59 10.81 4.34 -5.46
C THR A 59 10.60 2.90 -5.94
N THR A 60 11.69 2.25 -6.30
CA THR A 60 11.65 0.84 -6.77
C THR A 60 11.31 -0.16 -5.67
N ARG A 61 11.33 0.27 -4.39
CA ARG A 61 11.03 -0.60 -3.24
C ARG A 61 10.56 0.22 -2.05
N TYR A 62 9.90 -0.45 -1.11
CA TYR A 62 9.62 0.09 0.22
C TYR A 62 10.93 0.17 1.02
N LYS A 63 11.24 1.36 1.54
CA LYS A 63 12.48 1.58 2.29
C LYS A 63 12.21 1.52 3.79
N VAL A 64 12.40 0.35 4.40
CA VAL A 64 12.23 0.15 5.85
C VAL A 64 13.06 1.15 6.67
N GLY A 65 14.30 1.41 6.26
CA GLY A 65 15.20 2.33 6.94
C GLY A 65 14.80 3.80 6.87
N SER A 66 13.88 4.21 5.97
CA SER A 66 13.33 5.57 5.95
C SER A 66 12.25 5.79 7.02
N VAL A 67 11.67 4.71 7.53
CA VAL A 67 10.59 4.72 8.53
C VAL A 67 11.13 4.39 9.92
N ILE A 68 12.06 3.46 9.99
CA ILE A 68 12.67 2.98 11.23
C ILE A 68 14.18 3.09 11.10
N GLU A 69 14.75 3.98 11.89
CA GLU A 69 16.18 4.25 11.87
C GLU A 69 17.01 2.97 12.09
N ASN A 70 18.04 2.80 11.26
CA ASN A 70 18.96 1.65 11.29
C ASN A 70 18.30 0.27 11.08
N ALA A 71 17.04 0.21 10.61
CA ALA A 71 16.37 -1.04 10.29
C ALA A 71 16.64 -1.50 8.85
N THR A 72 16.68 -2.81 8.68
CA THR A 72 16.72 -3.48 7.37
C THR A 72 15.57 -4.49 7.28
N ALA A 73 15.16 -4.87 6.08
CA ALA A 73 14.12 -5.88 5.87
C ALA A 73 14.49 -7.20 6.57
N ALA A 74 15.72 -7.65 6.41
CA ALA A 74 16.21 -8.87 7.04
C ALA A 74 16.11 -8.86 8.58
N ARG A 75 16.35 -7.70 9.23
CA ARG A 75 16.21 -7.57 10.70
C ARG A 75 14.76 -7.53 11.18
N LEU A 76 13.84 -7.20 10.31
CA LEU A 76 12.41 -7.12 10.62
C LEU A 76 11.60 -8.24 9.93
N SER A 77 12.26 -9.30 9.45
CA SER A 77 11.61 -10.36 8.68
C SER A 77 10.40 -10.97 9.40
N GLU A 78 10.51 -11.32 10.68
CA GLU A 78 9.39 -11.84 11.47
C GLU A 78 8.22 -10.85 11.52
N LEU A 79 8.51 -9.58 11.82
CA LEU A 79 7.49 -8.53 11.86
C LEU A 79 6.80 -8.33 10.51
N LEU A 80 7.56 -8.37 9.41
CA LEU A 80 7.03 -8.24 8.06
C LEU A 80 6.17 -9.46 7.69
N MET A 81 6.52 -10.66 8.15
CA MET A 81 5.70 -11.87 7.99
C MET A 81 4.38 -11.73 8.77
N ASP A 82 4.42 -11.31 10.03
CA ASP A 82 3.21 -11.05 10.82
C ASP A 82 2.29 -10.03 10.16
N MET A 83 2.87 -8.98 9.57
CA MET A 83 2.12 -7.99 8.80
C MET A 83 1.49 -8.60 7.54
N ALA A 84 2.19 -9.48 6.83
CA ALA A 84 1.64 -10.18 5.66
C ALA A 84 0.50 -11.12 6.06
N ASP A 85 0.66 -11.86 7.14
CA ASP A 85 -0.34 -12.81 7.65
C ASP A 85 -1.59 -12.12 8.20
N SER A 86 -1.49 -10.84 8.57
CA SER A 86 -2.65 -10.03 9.00
C SER A 86 -3.69 -9.82 7.89
N MET A 87 -3.33 -10.08 6.63
CA MET A 87 -4.15 -9.82 5.43
C MET A 87 -4.61 -8.35 5.27
N THR A 88 -4.04 -7.43 6.03
CA THR A 88 -4.32 -5.99 5.91
C THR A 88 -3.39 -5.29 4.93
N VAL A 89 -2.26 -5.93 4.61
CA VAL A 89 -1.26 -5.50 3.64
C VAL A 89 -0.94 -6.59 2.63
N ASN A 90 -0.61 -6.18 1.42
CA ASN A 90 -0.13 -7.04 0.34
C ASN A 90 1.33 -6.71 0.05
N PHE A 91 2.16 -7.73 -0.02
CA PHE A 91 3.56 -7.59 -0.42
C PHE A 91 3.72 -7.98 -1.88
N ALA A 92 4.43 -7.17 -2.65
CA ALA A 92 4.95 -7.53 -3.96
C ALA A 92 6.47 -7.61 -3.86
N TYR A 93 7.02 -8.78 -4.17
CA TYR A 93 8.46 -9.02 -4.10
C TYR A 93 9.14 -8.74 -5.44
N HIS A 94 10.37 -8.25 -5.39
CA HIS A 94 11.16 -8.04 -6.60
C HIS A 94 11.62 -9.39 -7.17
N ALA A 95 11.38 -9.62 -8.46
CA ALA A 95 11.91 -10.77 -9.16
C ALA A 95 13.19 -10.36 -9.91
N ASN A 96 14.29 -11.05 -9.65
CA ASN A 96 15.57 -10.75 -10.30
C ASN A 96 15.60 -11.22 -11.77
N ASP A 97 14.81 -12.22 -12.12
CA ASP A 97 14.65 -12.72 -13.49
C ASP A 97 13.19 -13.06 -13.78
N PRO A 98 12.51 -12.30 -14.66
CA PRO A 98 11.13 -12.56 -15.02
C PRO A 98 10.95 -13.71 -16.02
N SER A 99 12.02 -14.22 -16.63
CA SER A 99 11.98 -15.28 -17.64
C SER A 99 11.84 -16.69 -17.04
N VAL A 100 12.16 -16.83 -15.76
CA VAL A 100 12.04 -18.08 -14.99
C VAL A 100 10.99 -17.85 -13.89
N GLY A 101 10.29 -18.85 -13.41
CA GLY A 101 9.19 -18.70 -12.44
C GLY A 101 9.51 -17.69 -11.33
N PHE A 102 8.68 -16.68 -11.16
CA PHE A 102 8.94 -15.50 -10.30
C PHE A 102 9.33 -15.85 -8.86
N SER A 103 8.72 -16.90 -8.29
CA SER A 103 8.99 -17.35 -6.92
C SER A 103 10.39 -17.92 -6.71
N LEU A 104 11.05 -18.41 -7.78
CA LEU A 104 12.39 -18.96 -7.69
C LEU A 104 13.48 -17.89 -7.57
N HIS A 105 13.17 -16.66 -8.01
CA HIS A 105 14.10 -15.54 -8.05
C HIS A 105 13.58 -14.34 -7.27
N ALA A 106 12.66 -14.56 -6.34
CA ALA A 106 12.13 -13.51 -5.47
C ALA A 106 13.21 -13.05 -4.49
N ASP A 107 13.41 -11.74 -4.42
CA ASP A 107 14.23 -11.10 -3.40
C ASP A 107 13.31 -10.59 -2.29
N TYR A 108 13.29 -11.29 -1.16
CA TYR A 108 12.45 -10.97 -0.02
C TYR A 108 12.90 -9.73 0.75
N ASP A 109 14.11 -9.24 0.53
CA ASP A 109 14.60 -7.99 1.09
C ASP A 109 14.20 -6.76 0.24
N TYR A 110 13.72 -7.03 -1.00
CA TYR A 110 13.25 -6.03 -1.93
C TYR A 110 11.77 -6.22 -2.22
N PHE A 111 10.94 -5.37 -1.66
CA PHE A 111 9.49 -5.46 -1.81
C PHE A 111 8.84 -4.08 -1.86
N LYS A 112 7.61 -4.06 -2.36
CA LYS A 112 6.64 -2.97 -2.17
C LYS A 112 5.54 -3.45 -1.24
N MET A 113 4.96 -2.54 -0.46
CA MET A 113 3.80 -2.82 0.37
C MET A 113 2.60 -2.00 -0.13
N PHE A 114 1.45 -2.65 -0.15
CA PHE A 114 0.15 -2.09 -0.55
C PHE A 114 -0.88 -2.38 0.54
N LEU A 115 -1.84 -1.49 0.75
CA LEU A 115 -2.99 -1.85 1.57
C LEU A 115 -3.88 -2.85 0.82
N ALA A 116 -4.45 -3.78 1.56
CA ALA A 116 -5.37 -4.77 1.01
C ALA A 116 -6.67 -4.14 0.46
N ASP A 117 -7.04 -2.95 0.95
CA ASP A 117 -8.20 -2.19 0.47
C ASP A 117 -7.80 -0.78 0.01
N THR A 118 -8.07 -0.45 -1.25
CA THR A 118 -7.74 0.86 -1.84
C THR A 118 -8.57 1.99 -1.25
N GLY A 119 -9.77 1.72 -0.75
CA GLY A 119 -10.56 2.73 -0.04
C GLY A 119 -9.93 3.13 1.29
N LEU A 120 -9.40 2.16 2.04
CA LEU A 120 -8.62 2.42 3.24
C LEU A 120 -7.29 3.11 2.92
N PHE A 121 -6.65 2.70 1.82
CA PHE A 121 -5.42 3.34 1.35
C PHE A 121 -5.60 4.84 1.10
N VAL A 122 -6.67 5.23 0.40
CA VAL A 122 -6.99 6.66 0.14
C VAL A 122 -7.24 7.38 1.46
N THR A 123 -7.99 6.81 2.38
CA THR A 123 -8.24 7.43 3.69
C THR A 123 -6.95 7.57 4.50
N LEU A 124 -6.09 6.56 4.50
CA LEU A 124 -4.80 6.61 5.19
C LEU A 124 -3.87 7.68 4.59
N ALA A 125 -3.84 7.82 3.25
CA ALA A 125 -3.02 8.81 2.56
C ALA A 125 -3.38 10.26 2.91
N PHE A 126 -4.63 10.50 3.36
CA PHE A 126 -5.13 11.82 3.73
C PHE A 126 -5.60 11.88 5.19
N MET A 127 -5.07 11.00 6.04
CA MET A 127 -5.50 10.86 7.44
C MET A 127 -5.17 12.09 8.30
N ASP A 128 -4.21 12.88 7.89
CA ASP A 128 -3.81 14.16 8.50
C ASP A 128 -4.81 15.29 8.28
N ARG A 129 -5.84 15.10 7.45
CA ARG A 129 -6.92 16.05 7.19
C ARG A 129 -8.17 15.65 7.96
N ASP A 130 -8.93 16.63 8.40
CA ASP A 130 -10.18 16.40 9.17
C ASP A 130 -11.21 15.59 8.36
N TYR A 131 -11.20 15.75 7.03
CA TYR A 131 -12.03 14.97 6.11
C TYR A 131 -11.25 14.63 4.85
N THR A 132 -11.44 13.42 4.32
CA THR A 132 -11.06 13.14 2.95
C THR A 132 -12.01 13.90 2.05
N GLU A 133 -11.59 15.05 1.56
CA GLU A 133 -12.47 15.99 0.85
C GLU A 133 -13.18 15.29 -0.32
N ASN A 134 -14.45 15.60 -0.50
CA ASN A 134 -15.24 15.20 -1.68
C ASN A 134 -14.54 15.51 -3.01
N VAL A 135 -13.61 16.48 -3.01
CA VAL A 135 -12.75 16.82 -4.16
C VAL A 135 -11.83 15.66 -4.55
N ILE A 136 -11.26 14.92 -3.60
CA ILE A 136 -10.37 13.78 -3.88
C ILE A 136 -11.19 12.66 -4.49
N TYR A 137 -12.34 12.32 -3.90
CA TYR A 137 -13.23 11.32 -4.47
C TYR A 137 -13.75 11.71 -5.86
N ARG A 138 -14.08 12.99 -6.07
CA ARG A 138 -14.49 13.50 -7.42
C ARG A 138 -13.36 13.41 -8.43
N LYS A 139 -12.12 13.70 -8.04
CA LYS A 139 -10.95 13.55 -8.92
C LYS A 139 -10.70 12.08 -9.26
N LEU A 140 -10.80 11.18 -8.27
CA LEU A 140 -10.69 9.73 -8.47
C LEU A 140 -11.79 9.19 -9.41
N LEU A 141 -13.02 9.74 -9.32
CA LEU A 141 -14.15 9.31 -10.12
C LEU A 141 -14.18 9.93 -11.53
N SER A 142 -13.50 11.06 -11.74
CA SER A 142 -13.59 11.84 -12.99
C SER A 142 -12.48 11.54 -14.01
N ASP A 143 -11.66 10.49 -13.79
CA ASP A 143 -10.47 10.16 -14.61
C ASP A 143 -9.46 11.33 -14.80
N LYS A 144 -9.65 12.41 -14.06
CA LYS A 144 -8.75 13.57 -14.05
C LYS A 144 -7.73 13.47 -12.92
N LEU A 145 -7.17 12.26 -12.75
CA LEU A 145 -6.07 12.09 -11.82
C LEU A 145 -4.85 12.80 -12.37
N SER A 146 -4.31 13.72 -11.58
CA SER A 146 -2.97 14.23 -11.83
C SER A 146 -1.96 13.07 -11.71
N THR A 147 -0.82 13.19 -12.35
CA THR A 147 0.31 12.25 -12.21
C THR A 147 0.67 11.98 -10.77
N ASP A 148 0.31 12.89 -9.86
CA ASP A 148 0.61 12.80 -8.42
C ASP A 148 -0.18 11.72 -7.66
N LEU A 149 -1.16 11.08 -8.27
CA LEU A 149 -1.98 10.01 -7.65
C LEU A 149 -1.78 8.63 -8.30
N GLY A 150 -0.75 8.44 -9.11
CA GLY A 150 -0.39 7.17 -9.74
C GLY A 150 -0.25 6.01 -8.73
N TYR A 151 0.25 6.31 -7.53
CA TYR A 151 0.39 5.34 -6.43
C TYR A 151 -0.96 4.77 -5.92
N VAL A 152 -2.07 5.50 -6.10
CA VAL A 152 -3.42 4.99 -5.77
C VAL A 152 -3.83 3.90 -6.77
N TYR A 153 -3.54 4.09 -8.06
CA TYR A 153 -3.78 3.06 -9.08
C TYR A 153 -2.88 1.85 -8.88
N GLU A 154 -1.62 2.07 -8.50
CA GLU A 154 -0.71 0.98 -8.20
C GLU A 154 -1.25 0.11 -7.06
N ASN A 155 -1.78 0.74 -5.99
CA ASN A 155 -2.45 0.01 -4.91
C ASN A 155 -3.72 -0.72 -5.39
N ALA A 156 -4.54 -0.10 -6.23
CA ALA A 156 -5.76 -0.73 -6.75
C ALA A 156 -5.44 -1.96 -7.62
N ILE A 157 -4.43 -1.88 -8.47
CA ILE A 157 -3.96 -3.00 -9.30
C ILE A 157 -3.44 -4.13 -8.41
N ALA A 158 -2.63 -3.82 -7.41
CA ALA A 158 -2.13 -4.80 -6.46
C ALA A 158 -3.28 -5.52 -5.73
N GLN A 159 -4.29 -4.79 -5.26
CA GLN A 159 -5.50 -5.36 -4.66
C GLN A 159 -6.24 -6.27 -5.64
N MET A 160 -6.47 -5.83 -6.87
CA MET A 160 -7.18 -6.62 -7.90
C MET A 160 -6.46 -7.93 -8.23
N LEU A 161 -5.14 -7.88 -8.42
CA LEU A 161 -4.33 -9.06 -8.69
C LEU A 161 -4.34 -10.03 -7.51
N LYS A 162 -4.20 -9.52 -6.28
CA LYS A 162 -4.21 -10.36 -5.08
C LYS A 162 -5.58 -11.00 -4.85
N SER A 163 -6.67 -10.26 -5.02
CA SER A 163 -8.03 -10.79 -4.89
C SER A 163 -8.38 -11.85 -5.96
N ALA A 164 -7.70 -11.82 -7.10
CA ALA A 164 -7.78 -12.86 -8.13
C ALA A 164 -6.94 -14.11 -7.82
N GLY A 165 -6.30 -14.18 -6.63
CA GLY A 165 -5.50 -15.32 -6.19
C GLY A 165 -4.04 -15.30 -6.66
N ASN A 166 -3.55 -14.19 -7.21
CA ASN A 166 -2.17 -14.10 -7.66
C ASN A 166 -1.23 -13.74 -6.50
N GLU A 167 -0.02 -14.29 -6.54
CA GLU A 167 1.11 -13.72 -5.82
C GLU A 167 1.63 -12.50 -6.58
N LEU A 168 2.08 -11.50 -5.81
CA LEU A 168 2.51 -10.23 -6.41
C LEU A 168 4.02 -10.20 -6.55
N PHE A 169 4.47 -9.97 -7.78
CA PHE A 169 5.87 -9.72 -8.09
C PHE A 169 6.00 -8.49 -8.97
N TYR A 170 7.17 -7.87 -8.95
CA TYR A 170 7.51 -6.80 -9.88
C TYR A 170 8.95 -6.94 -10.34
N TYR A 171 9.23 -6.37 -11.49
CA TYR A 171 10.56 -6.33 -12.08
C TYR A 171 10.92 -4.89 -12.46
N THR A 172 12.18 -4.52 -12.34
CA THR A 172 12.67 -3.19 -12.71
C THR A 172 13.69 -3.31 -13.82
N PHE A 173 13.39 -2.70 -14.96
CA PHE A 173 14.36 -2.54 -16.04
C PHE A 173 15.34 -1.42 -15.69
N LYS A 174 16.64 -1.68 -15.88
CA LYS A 174 17.61 -0.61 -16.06
C LYS A 174 17.63 -0.31 -17.55
N GLU A 175 17.19 0.86 -17.95
CA GLU A 175 17.51 1.35 -19.30
C GLU A 175 19.04 1.45 -19.39
N GLU A 176 19.66 0.58 -20.18
CA GLU A 176 21.01 0.81 -20.64
C GLU A 176 20.93 2.00 -21.63
N THR A 177 21.39 3.17 -21.18
CA THR A 177 21.64 4.27 -22.09
C THR A 177 22.70 3.79 -23.09
N VAL A 178 22.26 3.44 -24.28
CA VAL A 178 23.17 3.27 -25.43
C VAL A 178 23.86 4.63 -25.59
N LYS A 179 25.12 4.71 -25.17
CA LYS A 179 25.97 5.83 -25.57
C LYS A 179 26.21 5.64 -27.03
N ASP A 180 25.58 6.46 -27.85
CA ASP A 180 25.97 6.61 -29.23
C ASP A 180 27.43 7.08 -29.22
N GLU A 181 28.34 6.19 -29.60
CA GLU A 181 29.72 6.53 -29.88
C GLU A 181 29.71 7.29 -31.22
N GLU A 182 29.94 8.62 -31.16
CA GLU A 182 30.36 9.41 -32.31
C GLU A 182 31.88 9.25 -32.57
#